data_491e86ed6198c7ff9834f9cf1d1941ca
#
_entry.id   491e86ed6198c7ff9834f9cf1d1941ca
#
_cell.length_a   1.000
_cell.length_b   1.000
_cell.length_c   1.000
_cell.angle_alpha   90.00
_cell.angle_beta   90.00
_cell.angle_gamma   90.00
#
_symmetry.space_group_name_H-M   'P 1'
#
loop_
_entity.id
_entity.type
_entity.pdbx_description
1 polymer ?
#
loop_
_entity_poly.entity_id
_entity_poly.type
_entity_poly.pdbx_seq_one_letter_code
_entity_poly.pdbx_strand_id
1 'polypeptide(L)'
;TSPIAEGLFDKAIIQSTNTRNFAELGEASYDLPAAEMEGVNLFKTLELKTLDAARAADPQELTNRSTMAGYAPAGTIDGTYVPRQLNEAFDDGEFAKVPVLAGFNSGEARTYRMLLPRKPKTPEAYEDAIRARYGNEAEAFLALYPADNMEESMLAVNRDNVFGGSTERIVRSAAQAGKPAYLYVFDHCYPAMEARDLCAFHASEVPFVFGTVGNPESYPPRWPQPPRRFPFPPWRYRDRAG
;
A
#
# COMPACT_ATOMS: atom_id res chain seq x y z
N THR A 1 5.03 14.91 -1.85
CA THR A 1 4.11 15.91 -2.42
C THR A 1 3.83 17.09 -1.49
N SER A 2 4.13 16.98 -0.18
CA SER A 2 3.93 18.10 0.75
C SER A 2 4.99 19.18 0.54
N PRO A 3 4.61 20.45 0.28
CA PRO A 3 5.60 21.54 0.11
C PRO A 3 6.35 21.83 1.40
N ILE A 4 5.77 21.56 2.57
CA ILE A 4 6.42 21.74 3.87
C ILE A 4 7.60 20.77 4.06
N ALA A 5 7.61 19.64 3.35
CA ALA A 5 8.67 18.65 3.41
C ALA A 5 9.83 18.94 2.43
N GLU A 6 9.75 20.00 1.64
CA GLU A 6 10.80 20.35 0.68
C GLU A 6 12.13 20.64 1.41
N GLY A 7 13.20 20.00 0.93
CA GLY A 7 14.53 20.15 1.52
C GLY A 7 14.77 19.41 2.85
N LEU A 8 13.77 18.68 3.38
CA LEU A 8 13.95 17.94 4.64
C LEU A 8 14.59 16.55 4.45
N PHE A 9 14.72 16.08 3.21
CA PHE A 9 15.33 14.78 2.89
C PHE A 9 15.97 14.81 1.50
N ASP A 10 17.04 14.04 1.31
CA ASP A 10 17.83 13.98 0.08
C ASP A 10 17.50 12.80 -0.82
N LYS A 11 16.88 11.75 -0.28
CA LYS A 11 16.54 10.49 -0.98
C LYS A 11 15.31 9.86 -0.34
N ALA A 12 14.58 9.06 -1.10
CA ALA A 12 13.42 8.34 -0.58
C ALA A 12 13.48 6.84 -0.92
N ILE A 13 13.21 6.00 0.07
CA ILE A 13 12.90 4.57 -0.12
C ILE A 13 11.42 4.38 0.21
N ILE A 14 10.66 3.84 -0.75
CA ILE A 14 9.21 3.73 -0.67
C ILE A 14 8.84 2.27 -0.85
N GLN A 15 8.21 1.68 0.17
CA GLN A 15 7.87 0.26 0.21
C GLN A 15 6.35 0.11 0.27
N SER A 16 5.77 -0.59 -0.72
CA SER A 16 4.35 -0.96 -0.78
C SER A 16 3.41 0.23 -0.52
N THR A 17 3.64 1.33 -1.22
CA THR A 17 2.82 2.54 -1.11
C THR A 17 1.61 2.50 -2.03
N ASN A 18 0.61 3.34 -1.74
CA ASN A 18 -0.47 3.62 -2.67
C ASN A 18 -0.69 5.14 -2.80
N THR A 19 -1.25 5.54 -3.94
CA THR A 19 -1.61 6.92 -4.26
C THR A 19 -3.11 7.06 -4.49
N ARG A 20 -3.91 6.26 -3.74
CA ARG A 20 -5.38 6.36 -3.79
C ARG A 20 -5.83 7.77 -3.42
N ASN A 21 -7.03 8.14 -3.86
CA ASN A 21 -7.61 9.42 -3.52
C ASN A 21 -7.84 9.55 -2.02
N PHE A 22 -7.58 10.74 -1.50
CA PHE A 22 -7.89 11.15 -0.14
C PHE A 22 -9.16 12.00 -0.14
N ALA A 23 -9.87 11.99 0.99
CA ALA A 23 -11.02 12.87 1.20
C ALA A 23 -10.57 14.33 1.18
N GLU A 24 -11.34 15.19 0.52
CA GLU A 24 -11.20 16.63 0.65
C GLU A 24 -11.68 17.07 2.05
N LEU A 25 -11.09 18.14 2.59
CA LEU A 25 -11.42 18.59 3.94
C LEU A 25 -12.88 18.95 4.10
N GLY A 26 -13.40 19.83 3.25
CA GLY A 26 -14.71 20.46 3.42
C GLY A 26 -15.78 20.03 2.41
N GLU A 27 -15.45 19.21 1.40
CA GLU A 27 -16.38 18.79 0.36
C GLU A 27 -16.26 17.32 -0.01
N ALA A 28 -17.34 16.72 -0.48
CA ALA A 28 -17.33 15.36 -0.98
C ALA A 28 -16.75 15.32 -2.39
N SER A 29 -15.80 14.41 -2.66
CA SER A 29 -15.17 14.20 -3.97
C SER A 29 -14.69 12.77 -4.14
N TYR A 30 -14.52 12.30 -5.37
CA TYR A 30 -14.02 10.95 -5.67
C TYR A 30 -14.78 9.81 -4.95
N ASP A 31 -16.10 9.95 -4.82
CA ASP A 31 -16.97 9.03 -4.06
C ASP A 31 -16.61 8.92 -2.57
N LEU A 32 -15.86 9.88 -2.04
CA LEU A 32 -15.51 10.00 -0.62
C LEU A 32 -16.29 11.16 0.00
N PRO A 33 -16.81 11.01 1.22
CA PRO A 33 -17.40 12.12 1.98
C PRO A 33 -16.33 13.14 2.37
N ALA A 34 -16.75 14.37 2.67
CA ALA A 34 -15.85 15.36 3.25
C ALA A 34 -15.25 14.86 4.57
N ALA A 35 -13.95 15.07 4.80
CA ALA A 35 -13.26 14.59 5.99
C ALA A 35 -13.83 15.23 7.28
N GLU A 36 -14.25 16.49 7.25
CA GLU A 36 -14.93 17.16 8.37
C GLU A 36 -16.26 16.47 8.71
N MET A 37 -17.03 16.05 7.68
CA MET A 37 -18.29 15.35 7.90
C MET A 37 -18.06 13.96 8.51
N GLU A 38 -17.03 13.24 8.08
CA GLU A 38 -16.64 11.97 8.70
C GLU A 38 -16.23 12.16 10.15
N GLY A 39 -15.49 13.23 10.47
CA GLY A 39 -15.13 13.59 11.82
C GLY A 39 -16.37 13.87 12.69
N VAL A 40 -17.32 14.64 12.20
CA VAL A 40 -18.60 14.91 12.90
C VAL A 40 -19.37 13.61 13.17
N ASN A 41 -19.47 12.73 12.18
CA ASN A 41 -20.16 11.44 12.31
C ASN A 41 -19.46 10.53 13.33
N LEU A 42 -18.12 10.49 13.32
CA LEU A 42 -17.34 9.74 14.31
C LEU A 42 -17.59 10.28 15.72
N PHE A 43 -17.51 11.58 15.93
CA PHE A 43 -17.77 12.21 17.24
C PHE A 43 -19.17 11.86 17.75
N LYS A 44 -20.18 11.92 16.89
CA LYS A 44 -21.54 11.51 17.23
C LYS A 44 -21.62 10.03 17.64
N THR A 45 -20.98 9.15 16.87
CA THR A 45 -20.98 7.70 17.14
C THR A 45 -20.25 7.36 18.44
N LEU A 46 -19.18 8.08 18.75
CA LEU A 46 -18.39 7.90 19.98
C LEU A 46 -18.92 8.73 21.16
N GLU A 47 -20.01 9.48 20.98
CA GLU A 47 -20.60 10.37 21.99
C GLU A 47 -19.62 11.43 22.53
N LEU A 48 -18.65 11.83 21.71
CA LEU A 48 -17.70 12.89 22.01
C LEU A 48 -18.32 14.25 21.70
N LYS A 49 -18.28 15.19 22.65
CA LYS A 49 -18.91 16.50 22.49
C LYS A 49 -17.95 17.59 21.98
N THR A 50 -16.67 17.43 22.24
CA THR A 50 -15.64 18.43 21.89
C THR A 50 -14.31 17.76 21.52
N LEU A 51 -13.46 18.49 20.80
CA LEU A 51 -12.08 18.08 20.53
C LEU A 51 -11.28 17.87 21.81
N ASP A 52 -11.51 18.67 22.85
CA ASP A 52 -10.81 18.52 24.12
C ASP A 52 -11.20 17.22 24.82
N ALA A 53 -12.48 16.82 24.74
CA ALA A 53 -12.92 15.52 25.22
C ALA A 53 -12.24 14.36 24.46
N ALA A 54 -12.08 14.49 23.13
CA ALA A 54 -11.35 13.50 22.34
C ALA A 54 -9.86 13.43 22.69
N ARG A 55 -9.22 14.59 22.90
CA ARG A 55 -7.81 14.68 23.31
C ARG A 55 -7.55 14.13 24.71
N ALA A 56 -8.53 14.24 25.61
CA ALA A 56 -8.46 13.73 26.97
C ALA A 56 -8.82 12.24 27.11
N ALA A 57 -9.39 11.63 26.09
CA ALA A 57 -9.76 10.22 26.09
C ALA A 57 -8.50 9.32 26.14
N ASP A 58 -8.63 8.13 26.73
CA ASP A 58 -7.59 7.12 26.64
C ASP A 58 -7.33 6.73 25.17
N PRO A 59 -6.08 6.81 24.68
CA PRO A 59 -5.79 6.58 23.26
C PRO A 59 -6.15 5.16 22.78
N GLN A 60 -5.99 4.16 23.63
CA GLN A 60 -6.30 2.77 23.28
C GLN A 60 -7.82 2.56 23.20
N GLU A 61 -8.57 3.12 24.14
CA GLU A 61 -10.03 3.08 24.14
C GLU A 61 -10.58 3.82 22.92
N LEU A 62 -10.08 5.02 22.64
CA LEU A 62 -10.47 5.81 21.48
C LEU A 62 -10.23 5.04 20.17
N THR A 63 -9.05 4.44 20.02
CA THR A 63 -8.70 3.64 18.84
C THR A 63 -9.63 2.43 18.69
N ASN A 64 -9.87 1.69 19.76
CA ASN A 64 -10.74 0.51 19.73
C ASN A 64 -12.17 0.89 19.33
N ARG A 65 -12.73 1.93 19.94
CA ARG A 65 -14.10 2.41 19.65
C ARG A 65 -14.21 2.93 18.23
N SER A 66 -13.22 3.68 17.75
CA SER A 66 -13.19 4.18 16.36
C SER A 66 -13.16 3.02 15.35
N THR A 67 -12.33 2.01 15.60
CA THR A 67 -12.24 0.81 14.75
C THR A 67 -13.58 0.04 14.76
N MET A 68 -14.21 -0.13 15.92
CA MET A 68 -15.51 -0.78 16.02
C MET A 68 -16.61 0.01 15.30
N ALA A 69 -16.50 1.34 15.26
CA ALA A 69 -17.38 2.23 14.51
C ALA A 69 -17.14 2.19 12.99
N GLY A 70 -16.15 1.39 12.52
CA GLY A 70 -15.78 1.28 11.10
C GLY A 70 -14.93 2.45 10.59
N TYR A 71 -14.44 3.32 11.48
CA TYR A 71 -13.57 4.41 11.07
C TYR A 71 -12.16 3.89 10.75
N ALA A 72 -11.70 4.18 9.54
CA ALA A 72 -10.36 3.88 9.07
C ALA A 72 -9.65 5.19 8.70
N PRO A 73 -8.70 5.68 9.52
CA PRO A 73 -8.01 6.93 9.25
C PRO A 73 -7.25 6.84 7.93
N ALA A 74 -7.35 7.89 7.12
CA ALA A 74 -6.63 8.05 5.86
C ALA A 74 -6.07 9.47 5.77
N GLY A 75 -5.31 9.77 4.72
CA GLY A 75 -4.90 11.12 4.43
C GLY A 75 -6.10 12.01 4.08
N THR A 76 -5.95 13.29 4.32
CA THR A 76 -6.93 14.31 3.98
C THR A 76 -6.26 15.38 3.12
N ILE A 77 -6.94 15.84 2.09
CA ILE A 77 -6.52 17.00 1.31
C ILE A 77 -6.91 18.23 2.11
N ASP A 78 -5.92 18.83 2.78
CA ASP A 78 -6.10 19.94 3.70
C ASP A 78 -5.61 21.31 3.17
N GLY A 79 -5.08 21.30 1.94
CA GLY A 79 -4.55 22.49 1.29
C GLY A 79 -3.19 22.98 1.86
N THR A 80 -2.62 22.29 2.85
CA THR A 80 -1.41 22.72 3.55
C THR A 80 -0.36 21.61 3.62
N TYR A 81 -0.64 20.53 4.34
CA TYR A 81 0.26 19.37 4.43
C TYR A 81 0.13 18.46 3.21
N VAL A 82 -1.09 18.26 2.76
CA VAL A 82 -1.42 17.54 1.51
C VAL A 82 -2.30 18.46 0.67
N PRO A 83 -1.70 19.31 -0.18
CA PRO A 83 -2.44 20.38 -0.84
C PRO A 83 -3.37 19.91 -1.96
N ARG A 84 -3.14 18.71 -2.52
CA ARG A 84 -3.92 18.12 -3.61
C ARG A 84 -3.77 16.61 -3.68
N GLN A 85 -4.56 15.97 -4.53
CA GLN A 85 -4.50 14.53 -4.73
C GLN A 85 -3.10 14.06 -5.15
N LEU A 86 -2.63 12.94 -4.58
CA LEU A 86 -1.25 12.47 -4.79
C LEU A 86 -0.97 12.15 -6.27
N ASN A 87 -1.92 11.52 -6.96
CA ASN A 87 -1.77 11.20 -8.38
C ASN A 87 -1.57 12.45 -9.23
N GLU A 88 -2.39 13.47 -9.00
CA GLU A 88 -2.30 14.75 -9.71
C GLU A 88 -0.96 15.43 -9.43
N ALA A 89 -0.54 15.47 -8.16
CA ALA A 89 0.74 16.05 -7.79
C ALA A 89 1.92 15.37 -8.49
N PHE A 90 1.90 14.04 -8.61
CA PHE A 90 2.95 13.32 -9.35
C PHE A 90 2.88 13.56 -10.85
N ASP A 91 1.69 13.58 -11.44
CA ASP A 91 1.49 13.79 -12.88
C ASP A 91 1.91 15.22 -13.30
N ASP A 92 1.63 16.22 -12.47
CA ASP A 92 2.00 17.62 -12.71
C ASP A 92 3.44 17.94 -12.25
N GLY A 93 4.14 16.97 -11.68
CA GLY A 93 5.51 17.17 -11.24
C GLY A 93 5.64 17.99 -9.95
N GLU A 94 4.61 18.08 -9.13
CA GLU A 94 4.58 18.81 -7.85
C GLU A 94 4.96 17.88 -6.68
N PHE A 95 6.17 17.40 -6.68
CA PHE A 95 6.73 16.53 -5.64
C PHE A 95 8.22 16.83 -5.42
N ALA A 96 8.79 16.41 -4.29
CA ALA A 96 10.22 16.58 -3.98
C ALA A 96 11.09 15.85 -5.02
N LYS A 97 11.95 16.60 -5.71
CA LYS A 97 12.82 16.09 -6.80
C LYS A 97 14.07 15.43 -6.21
N VAL A 98 13.91 14.27 -5.62
CA VAL A 98 14.98 13.48 -5.00
C VAL A 98 15.13 12.11 -5.67
N PRO A 99 16.30 11.44 -5.56
CA PRO A 99 16.44 10.04 -5.94
C PRO A 99 15.45 9.13 -5.21
N VAL A 100 14.86 8.17 -5.92
CA VAL A 100 13.83 7.26 -5.40
C VAL A 100 14.21 5.80 -5.64
N LEU A 101 14.07 4.97 -4.62
CA LEU A 101 13.97 3.52 -4.73
C LEU A 101 12.58 3.11 -4.24
N ALA A 102 11.71 2.66 -5.14
CA ALA A 102 10.37 2.27 -4.77
C ALA A 102 10.05 0.85 -5.22
N GLY A 103 9.22 0.14 -4.48
CA GLY A 103 8.86 -1.23 -4.81
C GLY A 103 7.70 -1.76 -4.00
N PHE A 104 7.36 -3.01 -4.28
CA PHE A 104 6.28 -3.74 -3.63
C PHE A 104 6.59 -5.24 -3.64
N ASN A 105 5.77 -6.02 -2.93
CA ASN A 105 5.93 -7.47 -2.80
C ASN A 105 5.06 -8.20 -3.83
N SER A 106 5.56 -9.29 -4.41
CA SER A 106 4.81 -10.07 -5.40
C SER A 106 3.51 -10.67 -4.83
N GLY A 107 3.47 -10.94 -3.53
CA GLY A 107 2.34 -11.53 -2.81
C GLY A 107 1.56 -10.58 -1.92
N GLU A 108 1.55 -9.27 -2.17
CA GLU A 108 0.91 -8.24 -1.34
C GLU A 108 -0.48 -8.62 -0.82
N ALA A 109 -1.35 -9.13 -1.69
CA ALA A 109 -2.74 -9.42 -1.36
C ALA A 109 -2.95 -10.74 -0.58
N ARG A 110 -1.92 -11.57 -0.38
CA ARG A 110 -2.06 -12.92 0.18
C ARG A 110 -2.53 -12.93 1.64
N THR A 111 -2.19 -11.90 2.43
CA THR A 111 -2.60 -11.81 3.83
C THR A 111 -4.02 -11.30 4.04
N TYR A 112 -4.66 -10.71 3.02
CA TYR A 112 -6.02 -10.18 3.11
C TYR A 112 -6.95 -10.68 1.99
N ARG A 113 -6.72 -11.93 1.55
CA ARG A 113 -7.58 -12.60 0.55
C ARG A 113 -9.06 -12.52 0.85
N MET A 114 -9.44 -12.57 2.13
CA MET A 114 -10.83 -12.48 2.56
C MET A 114 -11.50 -11.14 2.24
N LEU A 115 -10.71 -10.10 1.96
CA LEU A 115 -11.19 -8.78 1.56
C LEU A 115 -11.35 -8.64 0.04
N LEU A 116 -10.86 -9.62 -0.73
CA LEU A 116 -11.02 -9.62 -2.18
C LEU A 116 -12.47 -9.96 -2.57
N PRO A 117 -12.91 -9.54 -3.75
CA PRO A 117 -14.18 -9.97 -4.31
C PRO A 117 -14.27 -11.50 -4.34
N ARG A 118 -15.49 -12.03 -4.25
CA ARG A 118 -15.69 -13.47 -4.39
C ARG A 118 -15.20 -13.95 -5.76
N LYS A 119 -14.40 -15.01 -5.74
CA LYS A 119 -13.93 -15.67 -6.95
C LYS A 119 -15.12 -16.15 -7.79
N PRO A 120 -15.18 -15.82 -9.09
CA PRO A 120 -16.14 -16.39 -10.03
C PRO A 120 -16.11 -17.91 -10.01
N LYS A 121 -17.24 -18.54 -10.34
CA LYS A 121 -17.35 -20.00 -10.26
C LYS A 121 -16.62 -20.72 -11.38
N THR A 122 -16.49 -20.10 -12.53
CA THR A 122 -15.85 -20.66 -13.72
C THR A 122 -14.95 -19.63 -14.42
N PRO A 123 -13.97 -20.07 -15.22
CA PRO A 123 -13.16 -19.19 -16.06
C PRO A 123 -14.00 -18.29 -16.95
N GLU A 124 -15.06 -18.81 -17.57
CA GLU A 124 -15.95 -18.06 -18.46
C GLU A 124 -16.67 -16.94 -17.69
N ALA A 125 -17.14 -17.20 -16.47
CA ALA A 125 -17.78 -16.20 -15.64
C ALA A 125 -16.79 -15.07 -15.22
N TYR A 126 -15.50 -15.42 -15.05
CA TYR A 126 -14.47 -14.43 -14.82
C TYR A 126 -14.24 -13.54 -16.05
N GLU A 127 -14.06 -14.16 -17.23
CA GLU A 127 -13.89 -13.43 -18.49
C GLU A 127 -15.08 -12.52 -18.82
N ASP A 128 -16.31 -13.02 -18.65
CA ASP A 128 -17.53 -12.24 -18.88
C ASP A 128 -17.59 -11.01 -17.95
N ALA A 129 -17.23 -11.19 -16.68
CA ALA A 129 -17.17 -10.07 -15.73
C ALA A 129 -16.11 -9.03 -16.12
N ILE A 130 -14.95 -9.48 -16.62
CA ILE A 130 -13.89 -8.59 -17.11
C ILE A 130 -14.35 -7.85 -18.38
N ARG A 131 -14.95 -8.56 -19.33
CA ARG A 131 -15.49 -7.95 -20.57
C ARG A 131 -16.58 -6.92 -20.27
N ALA A 132 -17.47 -7.23 -19.34
CA ALA A 132 -18.51 -6.29 -18.91
C ALA A 132 -17.94 -5.02 -18.25
N ARG A 133 -16.85 -5.16 -17.51
CA ARG A 133 -16.24 -4.05 -16.76
C ARG A 133 -15.32 -3.17 -17.60
N TYR A 134 -14.51 -3.77 -18.47
CA TYR A 134 -13.41 -3.10 -19.15
C TYR A 134 -13.65 -2.90 -20.66
N GLY A 135 -14.72 -3.45 -21.23
CA GLY A 135 -15.09 -3.23 -22.63
C GLY A 135 -13.94 -3.53 -23.59
N ASN A 136 -13.52 -2.53 -24.34
CA ASN A 136 -12.46 -2.67 -25.35
C ASN A 136 -11.08 -3.02 -24.77
N GLU A 137 -10.85 -2.74 -23.48
CA GLU A 137 -9.58 -3.07 -22.79
C GLU A 137 -9.56 -4.48 -22.18
N ALA A 138 -10.68 -5.20 -22.27
CA ALA A 138 -10.84 -6.49 -21.60
C ALA A 138 -9.83 -7.54 -22.06
N GLU A 139 -9.54 -7.63 -23.36
CA GLU A 139 -8.59 -8.63 -23.87
C GLU A 139 -7.15 -8.32 -23.44
N ALA A 140 -6.77 -7.04 -23.38
CA ALA A 140 -5.48 -6.62 -22.84
C ALA A 140 -5.38 -6.96 -21.33
N PHE A 141 -6.48 -6.77 -20.60
CA PHE A 141 -6.56 -7.15 -19.19
C PHE A 141 -6.44 -8.66 -18.99
N LEU A 142 -7.17 -9.47 -19.76
CA LEU A 142 -7.14 -10.93 -19.69
C LEU A 142 -5.79 -11.53 -20.11
N ALA A 143 -5.05 -10.85 -20.99
CA ALA A 143 -3.69 -11.24 -21.34
C ALA A 143 -2.71 -11.10 -20.15
N LEU A 144 -2.93 -10.14 -19.24
CA LEU A 144 -2.13 -9.94 -18.03
C LEU A 144 -2.63 -10.79 -16.85
N TYR A 145 -3.94 -11.03 -16.79
CA TYR A 145 -4.62 -11.70 -15.67
C TYR A 145 -5.54 -12.81 -16.20
N PRO A 146 -4.96 -13.92 -16.65
CA PRO A 146 -5.71 -14.96 -17.37
C PRO A 146 -6.69 -15.73 -16.47
N ALA A 147 -7.74 -16.23 -17.10
CA ALA A 147 -8.83 -16.95 -16.43
C ALA A 147 -8.48 -18.38 -15.98
N ASP A 148 -7.45 -18.98 -16.57
CA ASP A 148 -6.98 -20.34 -16.24
C ASP A 148 -6.38 -20.42 -14.82
N ASN A 149 -5.87 -19.32 -14.29
CA ASN A 149 -5.41 -19.19 -12.92
C ASN A 149 -6.09 -18.02 -12.20
N MET A 150 -7.42 -18.02 -12.15
CA MET A 150 -8.22 -16.92 -11.59
C MET A 150 -7.77 -16.44 -10.21
N GLU A 151 -7.38 -17.36 -9.32
CA GLU A 151 -7.02 -16.99 -7.95
C GLU A 151 -5.76 -16.12 -7.93
N GLU A 152 -4.73 -16.55 -8.63
CA GLU A 152 -3.51 -15.76 -8.77
C GLU A 152 -3.75 -14.46 -9.55
N SER A 153 -4.58 -14.50 -10.60
CA SER A 153 -4.96 -13.31 -11.35
C SER A 153 -5.67 -12.28 -10.47
N MET A 154 -6.60 -12.69 -9.62
CA MET A 154 -7.28 -11.77 -8.68
C MET A 154 -6.32 -11.19 -7.63
N LEU A 155 -5.37 -11.98 -7.13
CA LEU A 155 -4.33 -11.51 -6.23
C LEU A 155 -3.41 -10.49 -6.93
N ALA A 156 -3.00 -10.79 -8.17
CA ALA A 156 -2.15 -9.92 -8.97
C ALA A 156 -2.86 -8.61 -9.32
N VAL A 157 -4.12 -8.65 -9.75
CA VAL A 157 -4.93 -7.45 -9.99
C VAL A 157 -4.99 -6.55 -8.76
N ASN A 158 -5.22 -7.14 -7.57
CA ASN A 158 -5.28 -6.35 -6.35
C ASN A 158 -3.92 -5.74 -5.99
N ARG A 159 -2.85 -6.53 -6.07
CA ARG A 159 -1.46 -6.04 -5.90
C ARG A 159 -1.18 -4.86 -6.81
N ASP A 160 -1.46 -5.01 -8.10
CA ASP A 160 -1.10 -4.00 -9.10
C ASP A 160 -1.98 -2.76 -9.00
N ASN A 161 -3.26 -2.92 -8.67
CA ASN A 161 -4.17 -1.80 -8.45
C ASN A 161 -3.83 -0.99 -7.20
N VAL A 162 -3.41 -1.63 -6.11
CA VAL A 162 -3.13 -0.95 -4.85
C VAL A 162 -1.69 -0.43 -4.80
N PHE A 163 -0.72 -1.24 -5.18
CA PHE A 163 0.71 -0.96 -4.98
C PHE A 163 1.47 -0.76 -6.29
N GLY A 164 1.29 -1.65 -7.27
CA GLY A 164 2.08 -1.67 -8.49
C GLY A 164 1.95 -0.39 -9.30
N GLY A 165 0.72 0.01 -9.64
CA GLY A 165 0.46 1.22 -10.43
C GLY A 165 0.92 2.49 -9.72
N SER A 166 0.73 2.58 -8.40
CA SER A 166 1.20 3.71 -7.60
C SER A 166 2.72 3.80 -7.58
N THR A 167 3.39 2.66 -7.38
CA THR A 167 4.86 2.58 -7.37
C THR A 167 5.44 2.96 -8.73
N GLU A 168 4.87 2.43 -9.81
CA GLU A 168 5.31 2.74 -11.17
C GLU A 168 5.14 4.23 -11.48
N ARG A 169 4.01 4.84 -11.11
CA ARG A 169 3.78 6.29 -11.27
C ARG A 169 4.88 7.10 -10.59
N ILE A 170 5.18 6.83 -9.33
CA ILE A 170 6.20 7.53 -8.56
C ILE A 170 7.58 7.42 -9.22
N VAL A 171 7.98 6.20 -9.61
CA VAL A 171 9.28 5.97 -10.26
C VAL A 171 9.37 6.66 -11.61
N ARG A 172 8.32 6.58 -12.44
CA ARG A 172 8.26 7.29 -13.74
C ARG A 172 8.34 8.79 -13.58
N SER A 173 7.58 9.37 -12.65
CA SER A 173 7.61 10.82 -12.40
C SER A 173 8.97 11.29 -11.94
N ALA A 174 9.64 10.54 -11.04
CA ALA A 174 11.00 10.86 -10.60
C ALA A 174 12.01 10.77 -11.77
N ALA A 175 11.92 9.73 -12.60
CA ALA A 175 12.77 9.57 -13.77
C ALA A 175 12.56 10.70 -14.81
N GLN A 176 11.32 11.07 -15.09
CA GLN A 176 10.96 12.19 -15.98
C GLN A 176 11.49 13.52 -15.44
N ALA A 177 11.56 13.69 -14.12
CA ALA A 177 12.19 14.84 -13.47
C ALA A 177 13.72 14.78 -13.46
N GLY A 178 14.35 13.82 -14.16
CA GLY A 178 15.81 13.68 -14.27
C GLY A 178 16.49 13.16 -13.00
N LYS A 179 15.75 12.50 -12.10
CA LYS A 179 16.32 11.94 -10.86
C LYS A 179 16.58 10.44 -11.01
N PRO A 180 17.64 9.90 -10.37
CA PRO A 180 17.81 8.45 -10.26
C PRO A 180 16.55 7.81 -9.66
N ALA A 181 15.96 6.86 -10.38
CA ALA A 181 14.73 6.23 -9.96
C ALA A 181 14.81 4.72 -10.25
N TYR A 182 14.52 3.93 -9.23
CA TYR A 182 14.63 2.48 -9.28
C TYR A 182 13.34 1.85 -8.78
N LEU A 183 12.88 0.81 -9.51
CA LEU A 183 11.75 -0.02 -9.11
C LEU A 183 12.26 -1.40 -8.73
N TYR A 184 11.75 -1.96 -7.62
CA TYR A 184 11.99 -3.35 -7.24
C TYR A 184 10.67 -4.09 -7.02
N VAL A 185 10.73 -5.41 -7.20
CA VAL A 185 9.69 -6.34 -6.76
C VAL A 185 10.36 -7.34 -5.81
N PHE A 186 9.85 -7.44 -4.59
CA PHE A 186 10.30 -8.43 -3.63
C PHE A 186 9.50 -9.72 -3.79
N ASP A 187 10.16 -10.84 -4.10
CA ASP A 187 9.54 -12.13 -4.38
C ASP A 187 10.03 -13.29 -3.51
N HIS A 188 10.84 -12.97 -2.49
CA HIS A 188 11.40 -14.01 -1.65
C HIS A 188 10.34 -14.79 -0.87
N CYS A 189 10.38 -16.12 -1.00
CA CYS A 189 9.54 -17.04 -0.29
C CYS A 189 10.39 -17.98 0.58
N TYR A 190 10.14 -18.01 1.88
CA TYR A 190 10.77 -18.99 2.75
C TYR A 190 9.79 -20.14 3.08
N PRO A 191 10.28 -21.37 3.40
CA PRO A 191 9.46 -22.59 3.43
C PRO A 191 8.21 -22.50 4.30
N ALA A 192 8.26 -21.80 5.43
CA ALA A 192 7.10 -21.64 6.32
C ALA A 192 5.97 -20.80 5.70
N MET A 193 6.31 -19.88 4.79
CA MET A 193 5.34 -19.08 4.04
C MET A 193 4.86 -19.81 2.80
N GLU A 194 5.72 -20.54 2.11
CA GLU A 194 5.36 -21.39 0.99
C GLU A 194 4.28 -22.40 1.39
N ALA A 195 4.47 -23.11 2.51
CA ALA A 195 3.50 -24.07 3.03
C ALA A 195 2.12 -23.47 3.38
N ARG A 196 2.01 -22.15 3.46
CA ARG A 196 0.77 -21.41 3.75
C ARG A 196 0.27 -20.57 2.58
N ASP A 197 0.94 -20.67 1.45
CA ASP A 197 0.67 -19.84 0.28
C ASP A 197 0.71 -18.33 0.59
N LEU A 198 1.74 -17.92 1.36
CA LEU A 198 1.97 -16.54 1.80
C LEU A 198 3.33 -16.01 1.31
N CYS A 199 3.85 -16.51 0.18
CA CYS A 199 5.10 -16.02 -0.37
C CYS A 199 5.06 -14.51 -0.61
N ALA A 200 6.11 -13.82 -0.20
CA ALA A 200 6.28 -12.38 -0.37
C ALA A 200 5.03 -11.56 -0.01
N PHE A 201 4.35 -11.90 1.09
CA PHE A 201 3.16 -11.20 1.56
C PHE A 201 3.48 -9.76 2.00
N HIS A 202 2.45 -8.93 2.18
CA HIS A 202 2.59 -7.53 2.58
C HIS A 202 3.44 -7.38 3.86
N ALA A 203 4.46 -6.53 3.79
CA ALA A 203 5.46 -6.25 4.83
C ALA A 203 6.46 -7.41 5.12
N SER A 204 6.48 -8.49 4.34
CA SER A 204 7.44 -9.59 4.55
C SER A 204 8.89 -9.21 4.21
N GLU A 205 9.11 -8.15 3.43
CA GLU A 205 10.44 -7.62 3.10
C GLU A 205 11.08 -6.83 4.26
N VAL A 206 10.30 -6.29 5.18
CA VAL A 206 10.75 -5.38 6.24
C VAL A 206 11.90 -5.96 7.06
N PRO A 207 11.85 -7.21 7.56
CA PRO A 207 12.97 -7.81 8.29
C PRO A 207 14.25 -7.93 7.47
N PHE A 208 14.14 -8.07 6.14
CA PHE A 208 15.31 -8.14 5.24
C PHE A 208 15.94 -6.76 5.06
N VAL A 209 15.11 -5.73 4.89
CA VAL A 209 15.57 -4.34 4.74
C VAL A 209 16.32 -3.87 5.99
N PHE A 210 15.81 -4.20 7.18
CA PHE A 210 16.41 -3.81 8.45
C PHE A 210 17.41 -4.84 9.01
N GLY A 211 17.68 -5.95 8.31
CA GLY A 211 18.62 -6.97 8.75
C GLY A 211 18.19 -7.72 10.03
N THR A 212 16.90 -7.74 10.32
CA THR A 212 16.33 -8.34 11.54
C THR A 212 15.74 -9.73 11.34
N VAL A 213 16.01 -10.37 10.21
CA VAL A 213 15.45 -11.69 9.83
C VAL A 213 15.64 -12.76 10.90
N GLY A 214 16.76 -12.72 11.64
CA GLY A 214 17.06 -13.66 12.72
C GLY A 214 16.39 -13.34 14.05
N ASN A 215 15.70 -12.21 14.18
CA ASN A 215 15.05 -11.78 15.42
C ASN A 215 13.57 -12.23 15.43
N PRO A 216 13.16 -13.14 16.35
CA PRO A 216 11.76 -13.57 16.45
C PRO A 216 10.76 -12.43 16.71
N GLU A 217 11.19 -11.35 17.37
CA GLU A 217 10.36 -10.19 17.67
C GLU A 217 10.03 -9.34 16.43
N SER A 218 10.79 -9.51 15.34
CA SER A 218 10.54 -8.82 14.07
C SER A 218 9.31 -9.36 13.31
N TYR A 219 8.73 -10.47 13.79
CA TYR A 219 7.57 -11.10 13.18
C TYR A 219 6.39 -11.05 14.16
N PRO A 220 5.22 -10.57 13.73
CA PRO A 220 4.03 -10.63 14.55
C PRO A 220 3.76 -12.07 15.06
N PRO A 221 3.26 -12.25 16.29
CA PRO A 221 3.09 -13.57 16.92
C PRO A 221 2.24 -14.56 16.10
N ARG A 222 1.39 -14.06 15.21
CA ARG A 222 0.51 -14.86 14.33
C ARG A 222 1.16 -15.25 13.00
N TRP A 223 2.33 -14.71 12.71
CA TRP A 223 3.01 -14.97 11.45
C TRP A 223 4.00 -16.14 11.64
N PRO A 224 4.09 -17.05 10.67
CA PRO A 224 5.10 -18.10 10.69
C PRO A 224 6.49 -17.45 10.66
N GLN A 225 7.31 -17.81 11.60
CA GLN A 225 8.67 -17.30 11.65
C GLN A 225 9.57 -18.05 10.66
N PRO A 226 10.55 -17.40 10.04
CA PRO A 226 11.54 -18.08 9.23
C PRO A 226 12.38 -19.02 10.13
N PRO A 227 13.02 -20.04 9.54
CA PRO A 227 13.92 -20.91 10.28
C PRO A 227 15.03 -20.09 10.95
N ARG A 228 15.40 -20.42 12.19
CA ARG A 228 16.39 -19.69 13.00
C ARG A 228 17.80 -19.60 12.37
N ARG A 229 18.06 -20.36 11.31
CA ARG A 229 19.29 -20.29 10.52
C ARG A 229 18.92 -20.01 9.07
N PHE A 230 19.13 -18.81 8.65
CA PHE A 230 19.08 -18.46 7.23
C PHE A 230 20.35 -18.96 6.56
N PRO A 231 20.29 -19.72 5.44
CA PRO A 231 21.47 -20.21 4.75
C PRO A 231 22.29 -19.16 4.02
N PHE A 232 21.81 -17.90 4.02
CA PHE A 232 22.52 -16.80 3.39
C PHE A 232 23.30 -16.00 4.43
N PRO A 233 24.60 -15.72 4.17
CA PRO A 233 25.37 -14.81 5.01
C PRO A 233 24.71 -13.42 4.98
N PRO A 234 24.76 -12.66 6.11
CA PRO A 234 24.32 -11.29 6.10
C PRO A 234 25.00 -10.54 4.96
N TRP A 235 24.25 -9.76 4.20
CA TRP A 235 24.76 -8.93 3.10
C TRP A 235 25.95 -8.14 3.61
N ARG A 236 27.18 -8.56 3.26
CA ARG A 236 28.35 -7.73 3.48
C ARG A 236 28.31 -6.65 2.40
N TYR A 237 28.04 -5.43 2.80
CA TYR A 237 28.36 -4.26 2.01
C TYR A 237 29.86 -4.39 1.69
N ARG A 238 30.21 -4.68 0.43
CA ARG A 238 31.60 -4.50 -0.02
C ARG A 238 31.76 -2.99 -0.19
N ASP A 239 32.41 -2.37 0.76
CA ASP A 239 33.03 -1.08 0.52
C ASP A 239 33.92 -1.21 -0.71
N ARG A 240 33.48 -0.70 -1.83
CA ARG A 240 34.38 -0.36 -2.93
C ARG A 240 34.96 1.02 -2.60
N ALA A 241 35.86 1.06 -1.64
CA ALA A 241 36.89 2.08 -1.55
C ALA A 241 38.06 1.59 -2.39
N GLY A 242 38.29 2.25 -3.52
CA GLY A 242 39.35 1.94 -4.47
C GLY A 242 39.00 2.52 -5.83
#